data_906dd8ae7981421c4a488be90c77d200
#
_entry.id   906dd8ae7981421c4a488be90c77d200
#
_cell.length_a   1.000
_cell.length_b   1.000
_cell.length_c   1.000
_cell.angle_alpha   90.00
_cell.angle_beta   90.00
_cell.angle_gamma   90.00
#
_symmetry.space_group_name_H-M   'P 1'
#
loop_
_entity.id
_entity.type
_entity.pdbx_description
1 polymer ?
#
loop_
_entity_poly.entity_id
_entity_poly.type
_entity_poly.pdbx_seq_one_letter_code
_entity_poly.pdbx_strand_id
1 'polypeptide(L)'
;MTVRNSSRPIARVFRATAASGCRDELLRKFHSSSAALVNSKKGCLKYRILEPVDASALKVVFESVWRDLDAVKEAFGGGWQQSYLPEGYSVLMTAYSVHHFLVSESSTTK
;
A
#
# COMPACT_ATOMS: atom_id res chain seq x y z
N MET A 1 4.46 21.30 6.81
CA MET A 1 5.16 20.60 5.72
C MET A 1 4.48 20.89 4.39
N THR A 2 5.26 21.19 3.39
CA THR A 2 4.73 21.48 2.06
C THR A 2 4.75 20.22 1.22
N VAL A 3 3.59 19.86 0.67
CA VAL A 3 3.49 18.75 -0.25
C VAL A 3 3.84 19.26 -1.65
N ARG A 4 4.76 18.57 -2.32
CA ARG A 4 5.08 18.91 -3.70
C ARG A 4 3.87 18.65 -4.58
N ASN A 5 3.52 19.66 -5.38
CA ASN A 5 2.54 19.48 -6.43
C ASN A 5 3.27 18.86 -7.61
N SER A 6 2.90 17.66 -7.99
CA SER A 6 3.63 16.94 -9.00
C SER A 6 2.73 16.05 -9.83
N SER A 7 3.02 16.02 -11.14
CA SER A 7 2.43 15.05 -12.06
C SER A 7 3.22 13.75 -12.11
N ARG A 8 4.25 13.63 -11.27
CA ARG A 8 5.04 12.39 -11.22
C ARG A 8 4.29 11.29 -10.49
N PRO A 9 4.60 10.05 -10.80
CA PRO A 9 3.99 8.93 -10.08
C PRO A 9 4.29 8.97 -8.59
N ILE A 10 3.35 8.45 -7.82
CA ILE A 10 3.42 8.37 -6.36
C ILE A 10 3.41 6.90 -5.96
N ALA A 11 4.37 6.50 -5.14
CA ALA A 11 4.33 5.20 -4.49
C ALA A 11 3.67 5.36 -3.12
N ARG A 12 2.59 4.62 -2.90
CA ARG A 12 1.90 4.55 -1.61
C ARG A 12 2.33 3.23 -0.96
N VAL A 13 3.00 3.32 0.16
CA VAL A 13 3.58 2.15 0.82
C VAL A 13 2.89 1.93 2.16
N PHE A 14 2.11 0.87 2.22
CA PHE A 14 1.44 0.44 3.45
C PHE A 14 2.26 -0.68 4.08
N ARG A 15 2.75 -0.44 5.29
CA ARG A 15 3.51 -1.43 6.05
C ARG A 15 2.70 -1.89 7.24
N ALA A 16 2.70 -3.18 7.49
CA ALA A 16 1.98 -3.74 8.61
C ALA A 16 2.80 -4.80 9.31
N THR A 17 2.61 -4.89 10.62
CA THR A 17 3.10 -6.03 11.40
C THR A 17 1.90 -6.89 11.73
N ALA A 18 1.88 -8.12 11.23
CA ALA A 18 0.79 -9.04 11.49
C ALA A 18 0.77 -9.44 12.96
N ALA A 19 -0.42 -9.66 13.49
CA ALA A 19 -0.55 -10.29 14.80
C ALA A 19 -0.05 -11.74 14.70
N SER A 20 0.38 -12.29 15.82
CA SER A 20 0.88 -13.66 15.88
C SER A 20 -0.16 -14.62 15.29
N GLY A 21 0.26 -15.43 14.35
CA GLY A 21 -0.63 -16.40 13.70
C GLY A 21 -1.54 -15.82 12.62
N CYS A 22 -1.46 -14.51 12.34
CA CYS A 22 -2.37 -13.85 11.40
C CYS A 22 -1.71 -13.45 10.08
N ARG A 23 -0.40 -13.70 9.91
CA ARG A 23 0.30 -13.27 8.71
C ARG A 23 -0.32 -13.83 7.43
N ASP A 24 -0.62 -15.11 7.42
CA ASP A 24 -1.13 -15.74 6.21
C ASP A 24 -2.52 -15.21 5.83
N GLU A 25 -3.37 -14.96 6.82
CA GLU A 25 -4.68 -14.38 6.54
C GLU A 25 -4.56 -12.94 6.06
N LEU A 26 -3.65 -12.15 6.65
CA LEU A 26 -3.42 -10.79 6.21
C LEU A 26 -2.92 -10.77 4.76
N LEU A 27 -1.99 -11.67 4.42
CA LEU A 27 -1.53 -11.79 3.04
C LEU A 27 -2.64 -12.18 2.08
N ARG A 28 -3.53 -13.10 2.49
CA ARG A 28 -4.68 -13.44 1.66
C ARG A 28 -5.58 -12.24 1.40
N LYS A 29 -5.76 -11.38 2.40
CA LYS A 29 -6.54 -10.14 2.22
C LYS A 29 -5.84 -9.16 1.29
N PHE A 30 -4.51 -9.08 1.34
CA PHE A 30 -3.75 -8.26 0.39
C PHE A 30 -3.98 -8.76 -1.03
N HIS A 31 -3.90 -10.07 -1.25
CA HIS A 31 -4.06 -10.67 -2.57
C HIS A 31 -5.49 -10.58 -3.10
N SER A 32 -6.48 -10.47 -2.24
CA SER A 32 -7.88 -10.40 -2.64
C SER A 32 -8.43 -8.98 -2.57
N SER A 33 -8.85 -8.51 -1.40
CA SER A 33 -9.57 -7.25 -1.29
C SER A 33 -8.70 -6.03 -1.53
N SER A 34 -7.45 -6.04 -1.06
CA SER A 34 -6.56 -4.89 -1.30
C SER A 34 -6.21 -4.77 -2.78
N ALA A 35 -5.86 -5.87 -3.43
CA ALA A 35 -5.56 -5.87 -4.85
C ALA A 35 -6.78 -5.48 -5.68
N ALA A 36 -7.96 -5.97 -5.33
CA ALA A 36 -9.19 -5.63 -6.03
C ALA A 36 -9.51 -4.13 -5.90
N LEU A 37 -9.29 -3.58 -4.71
CA LEU A 37 -9.53 -2.16 -4.48
C LEU A 37 -8.69 -1.30 -5.41
N VAL A 38 -7.35 -1.49 -5.40
CA VAL A 38 -6.47 -0.64 -6.21
C VAL A 38 -6.68 -0.88 -7.71
N ASN A 39 -6.97 -2.12 -8.12
CA ASN A 39 -7.25 -2.42 -9.52
C ASN A 39 -8.53 -1.77 -10.02
N SER A 40 -9.44 -1.42 -9.12
CA SER A 40 -10.69 -0.75 -9.50
C SER A 40 -10.51 0.75 -9.74
N LYS A 41 -9.34 1.31 -9.41
CA LYS A 41 -9.10 2.75 -9.50
C LYS A 41 -8.28 3.06 -10.75
N LYS A 42 -8.77 4.03 -11.54
CA LYS A 42 -8.14 4.37 -12.82
C LYS A 42 -6.71 4.84 -12.69
N GLY A 43 -6.39 5.53 -11.59
CA GLY A 43 -5.08 6.11 -11.41
C GLY A 43 -4.02 5.14 -10.91
N CYS A 44 -4.39 3.92 -10.56
CA CYS A 44 -3.42 2.93 -10.09
C CYS A 44 -2.69 2.31 -11.28
N LEU A 45 -1.36 2.43 -11.30
CA LEU A 45 -0.55 1.91 -12.38
C LEU A 45 -0.13 0.47 -12.14
N LYS A 46 0.18 0.14 -10.89
CA LYS A 46 0.60 -1.21 -10.51
C LYS A 46 0.59 -1.32 -8.98
N TYR A 47 0.68 -2.54 -8.51
CA TYR A 47 0.87 -2.81 -7.09
C TYR A 47 1.78 -4.02 -6.92
N ARG A 48 2.31 -4.20 -5.73
CA ARG A 48 3.02 -5.42 -5.36
C ARG A 48 2.88 -5.68 -3.88
N ILE A 49 2.98 -6.94 -3.53
CA ILE A 49 2.87 -7.42 -2.16
C ILE A 49 4.24 -7.97 -1.79
N LEU A 50 4.78 -7.49 -0.67
CA LEU A 50 6.12 -7.87 -0.23
C LEU A 50 6.01 -8.65 1.06
N GLU A 51 6.68 -9.79 1.08
CA GLU A 51 6.75 -10.66 2.24
C GLU A 51 8.17 -10.66 2.79
N PRO A 52 8.35 -10.90 4.09
CA PRO A 52 9.70 -10.94 4.64
C PRO A 52 10.45 -12.18 4.13
N VAL A 53 11.75 -12.02 3.95
CA VAL A 53 12.61 -13.15 3.58
C VAL A 53 12.63 -14.21 4.69
N ASP A 54 12.64 -13.76 5.95
CA ASP A 54 12.56 -14.65 7.09
C ASP A 54 11.12 -15.12 7.27
N ALA A 55 10.89 -16.42 7.14
CA ALA A 55 9.56 -17.01 7.20
C ALA A 55 8.86 -16.78 8.55
N SER A 56 9.60 -16.51 9.61
CA SER A 56 9.03 -16.26 10.93
C SER A 56 8.70 -14.79 11.18
N ALA A 57 9.17 -13.87 10.32
CA ALA A 57 8.93 -12.45 10.49
C ALA A 57 7.47 -12.11 10.18
N LEU A 58 6.97 -11.06 10.83
CA LEU A 58 5.55 -10.68 10.74
C LEU A 58 5.29 -9.42 9.94
N LYS A 59 6.33 -8.77 9.41
CA LYS A 59 6.16 -7.55 8.63
C LYS A 59 5.82 -7.88 7.19
N VAL A 60 4.79 -7.22 6.69
CA VAL A 60 4.34 -7.36 5.30
C VAL A 60 4.08 -5.96 4.73
N VAL A 61 4.15 -5.84 3.42
CA VAL A 61 4.02 -4.55 2.75
C VAL A 61 3.07 -4.68 1.56
N PHE A 62 2.18 -3.70 1.44
CA PHE A 62 1.36 -3.53 0.25
C PHE A 62 1.74 -2.19 -0.39
N GLU A 63 2.38 -2.24 -1.54
CA GLU A 63 2.83 -1.05 -2.26
C GLU A 63 1.98 -0.87 -3.50
N SER A 64 1.49 0.35 -3.72
CA SER A 64 0.78 0.69 -4.95
C SER A 64 1.41 1.93 -5.56
N VAL A 65 1.45 1.98 -6.89
CA VAL A 65 2.01 3.12 -7.61
C VAL A 65 0.89 3.78 -8.39
N TRP A 66 0.81 5.10 -8.26
CA TRP A 66 -0.29 5.90 -8.80
C TRP A 66 0.24 6.90 -9.80
N ARG A 67 -0.60 7.23 -10.78
CA ARG A 67 -0.24 8.16 -11.86
C ARG A 67 0.30 9.48 -11.33
N ASP A 68 -0.34 10.03 -10.30
CA ASP A 68 0.03 11.29 -9.67
C ASP A 68 -0.66 11.40 -8.31
N LEU A 69 -0.40 12.51 -7.61
CA LEU A 69 -0.98 12.73 -6.29
C LEU A 69 -2.51 12.90 -6.36
N ASP A 70 -3.01 13.51 -7.42
CA ASP A 70 -4.46 13.67 -7.57
C ASP A 70 -5.16 12.31 -7.66
N ALA A 71 -4.54 11.35 -8.32
CA ALA A 71 -5.09 10.00 -8.40
C ALA A 71 -5.19 9.35 -7.01
N VAL A 72 -4.19 9.56 -6.15
CA VAL A 72 -4.24 9.06 -4.77
C VAL A 72 -5.38 9.70 -4.00
N LYS A 73 -5.51 11.03 -4.10
CA LYS A 73 -6.57 11.77 -3.41
C LYS A 73 -7.94 11.34 -3.89
N GLU A 74 -8.09 11.12 -5.18
CA GLU A 74 -9.36 10.67 -5.75
C GLU A 74 -9.73 9.28 -5.25
N ALA A 75 -8.74 8.39 -5.15
CA ALA A 75 -8.98 7.02 -4.72
C ALA A 75 -9.32 6.91 -3.24
N PHE A 76 -8.66 7.70 -2.39
CA PHE A 76 -8.76 7.56 -0.95
C PHE A 76 -9.44 8.73 -0.24
N GLY A 77 -9.78 9.79 -0.97
CA GLY A 77 -10.53 10.92 -0.42
C GLY A 77 -9.72 11.78 0.54
N GLY A 78 -10.42 12.50 1.42
CA GLY A 78 -9.78 13.43 2.35
C GLY A 78 -8.83 12.80 3.34
N GLY A 79 -8.97 11.51 3.61
CA GLY A 79 -8.08 10.78 4.50
C GLY A 79 -6.93 10.08 3.79
N TRP A 80 -6.55 10.54 2.60
CA TRP A 80 -5.55 9.84 1.78
C TRP A 80 -4.19 9.67 2.46
N GLN A 81 -3.84 10.54 3.39
CA GLN A 81 -2.57 10.46 4.11
C GLN A 81 -2.58 9.41 5.21
N GLN A 82 -3.72 8.85 5.50
CA GLN A 82 -3.89 7.85 6.55
C GLN A 82 -4.07 6.46 5.95
N SER A 83 -3.80 5.45 6.76
CA SER A 83 -4.03 4.07 6.33
C SER A 83 -5.52 3.84 6.09
N TYR A 84 -5.83 3.14 4.99
CA TYR A 84 -7.17 2.71 4.70
C TYR A 84 -7.32 1.26 5.14
N LEU A 85 -8.19 1.02 6.12
CA LEU A 85 -8.36 -0.30 6.74
C LEU A 85 -9.79 -0.78 6.52
N PRO A 86 -10.04 -1.59 5.51
CA PRO A 86 -11.34 -2.23 5.36
C PRO A 86 -11.66 -3.10 6.58
N GLU A 87 -12.93 -3.40 6.75
CA GLU A 87 -13.38 -4.24 7.87
C GLU A 87 -12.62 -5.55 7.90
N GLY A 88 -12.20 -5.95 9.11
CA GLY A 88 -11.51 -7.21 9.33
C GLY A 88 -9.99 -7.13 9.24
N TYR A 89 -9.42 -5.98 8.84
CA TYR A 89 -7.96 -5.85 8.76
C TYR A 89 -7.32 -5.55 10.10
N SER A 90 -7.91 -4.66 10.89
CA SER A 90 -7.26 -4.17 12.11
C SER A 90 -6.97 -5.27 13.12
N VAL A 91 -7.83 -6.30 13.19
CA VAL A 91 -7.64 -7.40 14.13
C VAL A 91 -6.48 -8.31 13.75
N LEU A 92 -5.98 -8.21 12.52
CA LEU A 92 -4.88 -9.04 12.02
C LEU A 92 -3.52 -8.38 12.20
N MET A 93 -3.48 -7.15 12.69
CA MET A 93 -2.26 -6.35 12.75
C MET A 93 -2.04 -5.77 14.13
N THR A 94 -0.77 -5.71 14.55
CA THR A 94 -0.39 -5.05 15.80
C THR A 94 0.11 -3.63 15.55
N ALA A 95 0.57 -3.36 14.34
CA ALA A 95 1.05 -2.04 13.94
C ALA A 95 0.91 -1.88 12.44
N TYR A 96 0.72 -0.66 11.99
CA TYR A 96 0.65 -0.35 10.56
C TYR A 96 0.95 1.12 10.32
N SER A 97 1.38 1.44 9.10
CA SER A 97 1.63 2.81 8.69
C SER A 97 1.50 2.92 7.18
N VAL A 98 1.26 4.12 6.70
CA VAL A 98 1.28 4.40 5.27
C VAL A 98 2.13 5.65 5.02
N HIS A 99 2.96 5.57 3.98
CA HIS A 99 3.80 6.68 3.56
C HIS A 99 3.73 6.81 2.04
N HIS A 100 3.91 8.03 1.57
CA HIS A 100 3.84 8.34 0.14
C HIS A 100 5.18 8.90 -0.31
N PHE A 101 5.64 8.43 -1.47
CA PHE A 101 6.92 8.84 -2.04
C PHE A 101 6.73 9.23 -3.49
N LEU A 102 7.41 10.29 -3.92
CA LEU A 102 7.52 10.55 -5.35
C LEU A 102 8.44 9.51 -5.96
N VAL A 103 8.03 8.92 -7.08
CA VAL A 103 8.91 8.04 -7.82
C VAL A 103 9.90 8.93 -8.57
N SER A 104 11.13 8.99 -8.07
CA SER A 104 12.17 9.83 -8.66
C SER A 104 12.73 9.20 -9.93
N GLU A 105 12.93 7.89 -9.90
CA GLU A 105 13.44 7.15 -11.04
C GLU A 105 12.92 5.72 -10.95
N SER A 106 12.56 5.16 -12.09
CA SER A 106 12.13 3.77 -12.17
C SER A 106 12.66 3.20 -13.46
N SER A 107 13.43 2.11 -13.36
CA SER A 107 13.96 1.44 -14.54
C SER A 107 13.93 -0.07 -14.34
N THR A 108 13.94 -0.79 -15.47
CA THR A 108 14.00 -2.26 -15.43
C THR A 108 15.44 -2.66 -15.69
N THR A 109 16.00 -3.41 -14.74
CA THR A 109 17.34 -3.95 -14.86
C THR A 109 17.25 -5.34 -15.45
N LYS A 110 18.15 -5.61 -16.38
CA LYS A 110 18.20 -6.93 -17.02
C LYS A 110 19.26 -7.81 -16.38
#